data_715d2579ba864a15f653a668600a2ca3
#
_entry.id   715d2579ba864a15f653a668600a2ca3
#
_cell.length_a   1.000
_cell.length_b   1.000
_cell.length_c   1.000
_cell.angle_alpha   90.00
_cell.angle_beta   90.00
_cell.angle_gamma   90.00
#
_symmetry.space_group_name_H-M   'P 1'
#
loop_
_entity.id
_entity.type
_entity.pdbx_description
1 polymer ?
#
loop_
_entity_poly.entity_id
_entity_poly.type
_entity_poly.pdbx_seq_one_letter_code
_entity_poly.pdbx_strand_id
1 'polypeptide(L)'
;LASVNRPQCRSLIFPIRQPHQKTGSSGKQELLNWEPSDLFQFYYDTIPVEGSLDDLLEQITPDAVDRAVKIGACNIYHACVHNMLHEKNEELLKGLYKSATFTIQAICFRQTGCYVRHLTELLDKVSLEEQNIIRTYLAVKNGQNVTFSDDSEQLFLWAKKWITEDYKK
;
A
#
# COMPACT_ATOMS: atom_id res chain seq x y z
N LEU A 1 19.93 -9.33 -18.71
CA LEU A 1 18.93 -8.75 -17.82
C LEU A 1 19.40 -9.02 -16.40
N ALA A 2 20.14 -8.08 -15.81
CA ALA A 2 20.55 -8.16 -14.43
C ALA A 2 19.30 -8.00 -13.56
N SER A 3 18.93 -9.03 -12.79
CA SER A 3 17.93 -8.93 -11.73
C SER A 3 18.49 -7.96 -10.68
N VAL A 4 17.89 -6.79 -10.60
CA VAL A 4 18.17 -5.85 -9.50
C VAL A 4 17.65 -6.50 -8.23
N ASN A 5 18.55 -7.13 -7.49
CA ASN A 5 18.27 -7.79 -6.22
C ASN A 5 18.11 -6.69 -5.17
N ARG A 6 16.96 -6.01 -5.15
CA ARG A 6 16.61 -5.09 -4.06
C ARG A 6 16.44 -5.92 -2.79
N PRO A 7 17.13 -5.61 -1.70
CA PRO A 7 16.95 -6.34 -0.46
C PRO A 7 15.49 -6.19 0.00
N GLN A 8 14.75 -7.30 -0.01
CA GLN A 8 13.35 -7.36 0.39
C GLN A 8 13.18 -7.15 1.91
N CYS A 9 14.24 -7.31 2.68
CA CYS A 9 14.26 -7.08 4.12
C CYS A 9 15.41 -6.15 4.47
N ARG A 10 15.11 -4.89 4.77
CA ARG A 10 16.01 -4.00 5.49
C ARG A 10 15.46 -3.79 6.88
N SER A 11 16.28 -4.11 7.89
CA SER A 11 16.05 -3.62 9.24
C SER A 11 15.83 -2.11 9.17
N LEU A 12 14.76 -1.61 9.78
CA LEU A 12 14.40 -0.17 9.84
C LEU A 12 15.41 0.65 10.66
N ILE A 13 16.71 0.46 10.43
CA ILE A 13 17.74 1.36 10.91
C ILE A 13 17.92 2.41 9.81
N PHE A 14 17.10 3.45 9.87
CA PHE A 14 17.29 4.62 9.01
C PHE A 14 18.51 5.41 9.51
N PRO A 15 19.57 5.56 8.70
CA PRO A 15 20.60 6.51 9.04
C PRO A 15 20.01 7.92 8.92
N ILE A 16 20.01 8.67 10.04
CA ILE A 16 19.73 10.10 10.02
C ILE A 16 20.86 10.78 9.22
N ARG A 17 20.63 11.04 7.96
CA ARG A 17 21.55 11.77 7.09
C ARG A 17 20.97 13.16 6.80
N GLN A 18 21.76 14.19 7.04
CA GLN A 18 21.41 15.57 6.70
C GLN A 18 21.31 15.76 5.18
N PRO A 19 20.42 16.63 4.69
CA PRO A 19 20.17 16.79 3.26
C PRO A 19 21.35 17.47 2.57
N HIS A 20 21.98 16.77 1.63
CA HIS A 20 22.87 17.37 0.64
C HIS A 20 22.08 17.71 -0.61
N GLN A 21 22.02 19.00 -0.97
CA GLN A 21 21.55 19.49 -2.25
C GLN A 21 22.38 18.88 -3.38
N LYS A 22 21.72 18.19 -4.31
CA LYS A 22 22.27 17.84 -5.62
C LYS A 22 21.29 18.19 -6.73
N THR A 23 21.80 19.01 -7.62
CA THR A 23 21.18 19.43 -8.88
C THR A 23 21.31 18.32 -9.93
N GLY A 24 20.22 18.01 -10.65
CA GLY A 24 20.32 17.26 -11.89
C GLY A 24 19.13 16.37 -12.23
N SER A 25 18.50 16.73 -13.31
CA SER A 25 17.57 16.05 -14.23
C SER A 25 16.08 16.17 -13.96
N SER A 26 15.37 16.62 -14.98
CA SER A 26 13.97 17.04 -15.00
C SER A 26 12.96 15.98 -14.51
N GLY A 27 13.16 14.72 -14.82
CA GLY A 27 12.20 13.67 -14.41
C GLY A 27 12.27 13.28 -12.92
N LYS A 28 13.47 13.36 -12.31
CA LYS A 28 13.63 13.13 -10.86
C LYS A 28 13.02 14.27 -10.04
N GLN A 29 13.04 15.50 -10.56
CA GLN A 29 12.47 16.67 -9.91
C GLN A 29 10.94 16.58 -9.79
N GLU A 30 10.27 15.95 -10.75
CA GLU A 30 8.81 15.74 -10.69
C GLU A 30 8.44 14.70 -9.63
N LEU A 31 9.19 13.62 -9.49
CA LEU A 31 8.98 12.61 -8.46
C LEU A 31 9.20 13.13 -7.04
N LEU A 32 10.09 14.12 -6.87
CA LEU A 32 10.33 14.77 -5.58
C LEU A 32 9.15 15.65 -5.11
N ASN A 33 8.22 15.96 -6.01
CA ASN A 33 6.99 16.70 -5.69
C ASN A 33 5.81 15.79 -5.33
N TRP A 34 5.99 14.45 -5.42
CA TRP A 34 4.96 13.51 -5.02
C TRP A 34 4.87 13.44 -3.50
N GLU A 35 3.67 13.14 -2.99
CA GLU A 35 3.51 12.85 -1.58
C GLU A 35 4.37 11.62 -1.20
N PRO A 36 5.15 11.67 -0.12
CA PRO A 36 6.00 10.56 0.29
C PRO A 36 5.24 9.23 0.49
N SER A 37 3.95 9.31 0.83
CA SER A 37 3.06 8.16 0.92
C SER A 37 2.86 7.42 -0.40
N ASP A 38 2.86 8.15 -1.53
CA ASP A 38 2.73 7.57 -2.86
C ASP A 38 4.07 7.00 -3.35
N LEU A 39 5.18 7.63 -2.96
CA LEU A 39 6.53 7.20 -3.31
C LEU A 39 6.87 5.81 -2.75
N PHE A 40 6.32 5.44 -1.60
CA PHE A 40 6.56 4.14 -0.98
C PHE A 40 6.23 2.99 -1.95
N GLN A 41 5.04 2.99 -2.49
CA GLN A 41 4.58 1.94 -3.38
C GLN A 41 5.27 1.99 -4.74
N PHE A 42 5.41 3.20 -5.28
CA PHE A 42 6.13 3.44 -6.52
C PHE A 42 7.55 2.88 -6.47
N TYR A 43 8.30 3.16 -5.40
CA TYR A 43 9.68 2.69 -5.25
C TYR A 43 9.78 1.16 -5.26
N TYR A 44 8.92 0.48 -4.50
CA TYR A 44 9.02 -0.97 -4.35
C TYR A 44 8.45 -1.77 -5.52
N ASP A 45 7.44 -1.25 -6.22
CA ASP A 45 6.76 -1.95 -7.32
C ASP A 45 7.34 -1.61 -8.70
N THR A 46 8.13 -0.53 -8.81
CA THR A 46 8.72 -0.11 -10.08
C THR A 46 10.10 -0.71 -10.30
N ILE A 47 10.37 -1.12 -11.54
CA ILE A 47 11.70 -1.50 -12.01
C ILE A 47 12.16 -0.40 -12.96
N PRO A 48 13.19 0.39 -12.60
CA PRO A 48 13.69 1.43 -13.49
C PRO A 48 14.31 0.81 -14.76
N VAL A 49 13.97 1.36 -15.91
CA VAL A 49 14.56 0.94 -17.19
C VAL A 49 15.99 1.47 -17.31
N GLU A 50 16.22 2.67 -16.76
CA GLU A 50 17.53 3.32 -16.74
C GLU A 50 17.72 4.08 -15.43
N GLY A 51 18.93 4.11 -14.91
CA GLY A 51 19.28 4.78 -13.67
C GLY A 51 18.87 4.03 -12.40
N SER A 52 18.80 4.76 -11.26
CA SER A 52 18.39 4.25 -9.95
C SER A 52 17.32 5.13 -9.33
N LEU A 53 16.42 4.51 -8.54
CA LEU A 53 15.42 5.18 -7.72
C LEU A 53 15.87 5.32 -6.25
N ASP A 54 17.11 4.93 -5.91
CA ASP A 54 17.56 4.87 -4.52
C ASP A 54 17.54 6.22 -3.81
N ASP A 55 17.61 7.32 -4.55
CA ASP A 55 17.47 8.68 -4.01
C ASP A 55 16.07 8.92 -3.37
N LEU A 56 15.06 8.13 -3.79
CA LEU A 56 13.71 8.22 -3.23
C LEU A 56 13.60 7.55 -1.85
N LEU A 57 14.53 6.65 -1.51
CA LEU A 57 14.53 5.96 -0.21
C LEU A 57 14.62 6.94 0.97
N GLU A 58 15.31 8.06 0.80
CA GLU A 58 15.46 9.07 1.87
C GLU A 58 14.11 9.72 2.22
N GLN A 59 13.13 9.67 1.32
CA GLN A 59 11.78 10.22 1.52
C GLN A 59 10.80 9.20 2.08
N ILE A 60 11.11 7.90 1.96
CA ILE A 60 10.27 6.81 2.48
C ILE A 60 10.59 6.62 3.97
N THR A 61 10.18 7.60 4.76
CA THR A 61 10.32 7.58 6.22
C THR A 61 9.24 6.71 6.87
N PRO A 62 9.40 6.30 8.15
CA PRO A 62 8.32 5.63 8.89
C PRO A 62 7.02 6.43 8.90
N ASP A 63 7.11 7.76 9.06
CA ASP A 63 5.95 8.65 9.03
C ASP A 63 5.25 8.67 7.66
N ALA A 64 6.02 8.60 6.57
CA ALA A 64 5.46 8.49 5.22
C ALA A 64 4.69 7.19 5.02
N VAL A 65 5.21 6.07 5.55
CA VAL A 65 4.53 4.77 5.50
C VAL A 65 3.27 4.76 6.38
N ASP A 66 3.34 5.32 7.58
CA ASP A 66 2.17 5.50 8.45
C ASP A 66 1.08 6.31 7.76
N ARG A 67 1.48 7.38 7.09
CA ARG A 67 0.57 8.23 6.31
C ARG A 67 -0.04 7.47 5.13
N ALA A 68 0.74 6.64 4.43
CA ALA A 68 0.24 5.79 3.35
C ALA A 68 -0.86 4.82 3.85
N VAL A 69 -0.65 4.19 5.00
CA VAL A 69 -1.65 3.30 5.63
C VAL A 69 -2.92 4.08 5.97
N LYS A 70 -2.79 5.24 6.60
CA LYS A 70 -3.94 6.06 7.00
C LYS A 70 -4.75 6.58 5.82
N ILE A 71 -4.08 7.12 4.81
CA ILE A 71 -4.72 7.60 3.58
C ILE A 71 -5.41 6.45 2.87
N GLY A 72 -4.74 5.30 2.72
CA GLY A 72 -5.31 4.10 2.10
C GLY A 72 -6.57 3.63 2.81
N ALA A 73 -6.52 3.49 4.14
CA ALA A 73 -7.67 3.09 4.94
C ALA A 73 -8.83 4.10 4.86
N CYS A 74 -8.54 5.42 4.94
CA CYS A 74 -9.54 6.47 4.82
C CYS A 74 -10.23 6.46 3.44
N ASN A 75 -9.47 6.31 2.37
CA ASN A 75 -10.01 6.28 1.01
C ASN A 75 -10.91 5.06 0.80
N ILE A 76 -10.47 3.87 1.28
CA ILE A 76 -11.27 2.65 1.20
C ILE A 76 -12.55 2.79 2.01
N TYR A 77 -12.46 3.30 3.25
CA TYR A 77 -13.64 3.54 4.09
C TYR A 77 -14.64 4.45 3.41
N HIS A 78 -14.20 5.61 2.93
CA HIS A 78 -15.05 6.59 2.26
C HIS A 78 -15.72 5.99 1.02
N ALA A 79 -14.93 5.32 0.17
CA ALA A 79 -15.43 4.74 -1.07
C ALA A 79 -16.38 3.55 -0.82
N CYS A 80 -16.14 2.73 0.23
CA CYS A 80 -17.07 1.69 0.64
C CYS A 80 -18.42 2.28 1.07
N VAL A 81 -18.41 3.30 1.93
CA VAL A 81 -19.65 3.97 2.39
C VAL A 81 -20.41 4.54 1.19
N HIS A 82 -19.70 5.24 0.30
CA HIS A 82 -20.32 5.83 -0.88
C HIS A 82 -20.93 4.76 -1.80
N ASN A 83 -20.18 3.68 -2.04
CA ASN A 83 -20.65 2.57 -2.87
C ASN A 83 -21.86 1.86 -2.26
N MET A 84 -21.86 1.62 -0.94
CA MET A 84 -22.98 0.97 -0.25
C MET A 84 -24.26 1.80 -0.27
N LEU A 85 -24.13 3.12 -0.15
CA LEU A 85 -25.29 4.01 -0.05
C LEU A 85 -25.84 4.45 -1.42
N HIS A 86 -24.97 4.65 -2.40
CA HIS A 86 -25.32 5.34 -3.64
C HIS A 86 -25.12 4.48 -4.88
N GLU A 87 -23.90 3.99 -5.13
CA GLU A 87 -23.53 3.37 -6.40
C GLU A 87 -24.02 1.93 -6.53
N LYS A 88 -23.90 1.15 -5.45
CA LYS A 88 -24.19 -0.30 -5.39
C LYS A 88 -23.52 -1.07 -6.53
N ASN A 89 -22.27 -0.72 -6.80
CA ASN A 89 -21.51 -1.17 -7.95
C ASN A 89 -20.47 -2.22 -7.55
N GLU A 90 -20.60 -3.45 -8.08
CA GLU A 90 -19.70 -4.56 -7.81
C GLU A 90 -18.29 -4.33 -8.41
N GLU A 91 -18.19 -3.69 -9.57
CA GLU A 91 -16.88 -3.42 -10.18
C GLU A 91 -16.09 -2.41 -9.36
N LEU A 92 -16.77 -1.41 -8.78
CA LEU A 92 -16.14 -0.49 -7.83
C LEU A 92 -15.65 -1.26 -6.60
N LEU A 93 -16.47 -2.18 -6.07
CA LEU A 93 -16.08 -2.99 -4.91
C LEU A 93 -14.83 -3.86 -5.22
N LYS A 94 -14.76 -4.48 -6.40
CA LYS A 94 -13.57 -5.22 -6.85
C LYS A 94 -12.33 -4.33 -6.88
N GLY A 95 -12.47 -3.09 -7.35
CA GLY A 95 -11.41 -2.08 -7.32
C GLY A 95 -10.95 -1.72 -5.91
N LEU A 96 -11.88 -1.63 -4.96
CA LEU A 96 -11.58 -1.37 -3.55
C LEU A 96 -10.81 -2.51 -2.89
N TYR A 97 -11.12 -3.76 -3.20
CA TYR A 97 -10.32 -4.91 -2.75
C TYR A 97 -8.89 -4.86 -3.27
N LYS A 98 -8.68 -4.44 -4.53
CA LYS A 98 -7.34 -4.20 -5.06
C LYS A 98 -6.61 -3.12 -4.25
N SER A 99 -7.26 -1.99 -3.97
CA SER A 99 -6.69 -0.90 -3.18
C SER A 99 -6.35 -1.34 -1.75
N ALA A 100 -7.20 -2.21 -1.16
CA ALA A 100 -6.95 -2.77 0.16
C ALA A 100 -5.68 -3.63 0.20
N THR A 101 -5.39 -4.42 -0.86
CA THR A 101 -4.15 -5.20 -0.88
C THR A 101 -2.90 -4.31 -0.85
N PHE A 102 -2.92 -3.15 -1.47
CA PHE A 102 -1.84 -2.19 -1.40
C PHE A 102 -1.67 -1.59 -0.01
N THR A 103 -2.77 -1.25 0.65
CA THR A 103 -2.75 -0.76 2.03
C THR A 103 -2.23 -1.85 2.98
N ILE A 104 -2.61 -3.11 2.79
CA ILE A 104 -2.10 -4.26 3.58
C ILE A 104 -0.60 -4.47 3.36
N GLN A 105 -0.07 -4.27 2.15
CA GLN A 105 1.38 -4.30 1.91
C GLN A 105 2.10 -3.19 2.70
N ALA A 106 1.54 -1.99 2.75
CA ALA A 106 2.08 -0.89 3.57
C ALA A 106 2.03 -1.21 5.07
N ILE A 107 0.95 -1.81 5.56
CA ILE A 107 0.81 -2.27 6.95
C ILE A 107 1.88 -3.31 7.29
N CYS A 108 2.04 -4.33 6.45
CA CYS A 108 3.05 -5.36 6.63
C CYS A 108 4.47 -4.75 6.65
N PHE A 109 4.76 -3.84 5.74
CA PHE A 109 6.04 -3.15 5.71
C PHE A 109 6.27 -2.31 6.97
N ARG A 110 5.27 -1.56 7.44
CA ARG A 110 5.33 -0.80 8.69
C ARG A 110 5.68 -1.68 9.90
N GLN A 111 5.10 -2.87 9.96
CA GLN A 111 5.28 -3.79 11.07
C GLN A 111 6.60 -4.57 11.03
N THR A 112 7.08 -4.92 9.83
CA THR A 112 8.19 -5.87 9.65
C THR A 112 9.46 -5.22 9.06
N GLY A 113 9.36 -4.04 8.47
CA GLY A 113 10.43 -3.43 7.67
C GLY A 113 10.69 -4.13 6.33
N CYS A 114 9.86 -5.12 5.97
CA CYS A 114 10.04 -5.91 4.75
C CYS A 114 8.88 -5.67 3.79
N TYR A 115 9.19 -5.22 2.56
CA TYR A 115 8.19 -5.11 1.52
C TYR A 115 7.94 -6.46 0.86
N VAL A 116 6.68 -6.90 0.86
CA VAL A 116 6.26 -8.16 0.24
C VAL A 116 5.48 -7.85 -1.02
N ARG A 117 6.10 -8.12 -2.17
CA ARG A 117 5.51 -7.81 -3.48
C ARG A 117 4.40 -8.78 -3.87
N HIS A 118 4.60 -10.07 -3.59
CA HIS A 118 3.68 -11.11 -4.01
C HIS A 118 2.61 -11.37 -2.95
N LEU A 119 1.35 -11.24 -3.33
CA LEU A 119 0.21 -11.39 -2.41
C LEU A 119 0.13 -12.79 -1.78
N THR A 120 0.61 -13.83 -2.48
CA THR A 120 0.68 -15.19 -1.93
C THR A 120 1.66 -15.31 -0.78
N GLU A 121 2.79 -14.59 -0.83
CA GLU A 121 3.77 -14.54 0.26
C GLU A 121 3.29 -13.64 1.41
N LEU A 122 2.47 -12.64 1.08
CA LEU A 122 1.91 -11.71 2.06
C LEU A 122 0.92 -12.41 3.00
N LEU A 123 0.20 -13.43 2.53
CA LEU A 123 -0.76 -14.20 3.33
C LEU A 123 -0.17 -14.76 4.63
N ASP A 124 1.10 -15.20 4.60
CA ASP A 124 1.75 -15.79 5.77
C ASP A 124 2.24 -14.75 6.80
N LYS A 125 2.14 -13.46 6.48
CA LYS A 125 2.72 -12.36 7.26
C LYS A 125 1.71 -11.38 7.85
N VAL A 126 0.44 -11.57 7.55
CA VAL A 126 -0.64 -10.65 7.94
C VAL A 126 -1.70 -11.33 8.79
N SER A 127 -2.55 -10.54 9.43
CA SER A 127 -3.64 -11.04 10.27
C SER A 127 -4.65 -11.86 9.47
N LEU A 128 -5.44 -12.70 10.15
CA LEU A 128 -6.48 -13.51 9.52
C LEU A 128 -7.51 -12.64 8.75
N GLU A 129 -7.83 -11.46 9.28
CA GLU A 129 -8.75 -10.50 8.66
C GLU A 129 -8.19 -10.00 7.32
N GLU A 130 -6.91 -9.63 7.29
CA GLU A 130 -6.20 -9.19 6.09
C GLU A 130 -6.01 -10.33 5.08
N GLN A 131 -5.74 -11.54 5.56
CA GLN A 131 -5.70 -12.73 4.70
C GLN A 131 -7.02 -12.93 3.95
N ASN A 132 -8.16 -12.75 4.62
CA ASN A 132 -9.46 -12.89 3.99
C ASN A 132 -9.66 -11.84 2.88
N ILE A 133 -9.26 -10.59 3.10
CA ILE A 133 -9.30 -9.54 2.07
C ILE A 133 -8.43 -9.91 0.87
N ILE A 134 -7.20 -10.37 1.11
CA ILE A 134 -6.29 -10.79 0.03
C ILE A 134 -6.88 -11.97 -0.75
N ARG A 135 -7.44 -12.97 -0.06
CA ARG A 135 -8.06 -14.15 -0.72
C ARG A 135 -9.27 -13.74 -1.55
N THR A 136 -10.13 -12.85 -1.04
CA THR A 136 -11.26 -12.32 -1.82
C THR A 136 -10.74 -11.60 -3.07
N TYR A 137 -9.72 -10.75 -2.96
CA TYR A 137 -9.13 -10.11 -4.14
C TYR A 137 -8.57 -11.12 -5.15
N LEU A 138 -7.83 -12.13 -4.69
CA LEU A 138 -7.28 -13.16 -5.58
C LEU A 138 -8.38 -13.98 -6.26
N ALA A 139 -9.46 -14.27 -5.55
CA ALA A 139 -10.65 -14.96 -6.09
C ALA A 139 -11.32 -14.11 -7.19
N VAL A 140 -11.52 -12.82 -6.93
CA VAL A 140 -12.06 -11.85 -7.88
C VAL A 140 -11.16 -11.72 -9.11
N LYS A 141 -9.86 -11.64 -8.94
CA LYS A 141 -8.88 -11.59 -10.03
C LYS A 141 -8.95 -12.85 -10.91
N ASN A 142 -9.32 -13.99 -10.34
CA ASN A 142 -9.51 -15.25 -11.04
C ASN A 142 -10.94 -15.44 -11.60
N GLY A 143 -11.73 -14.38 -11.63
CA GLY A 143 -13.07 -14.37 -12.26
C GLY A 143 -14.22 -14.76 -11.34
N GLN A 144 -14.01 -14.87 -10.02
CA GLN A 144 -15.11 -15.05 -9.08
C GLN A 144 -15.85 -13.73 -8.85
N ASN A 145 -17.15 -13.82 -8.60
CA ASN A 145 -17.95 -12.65 -8.26
C ASN A 145 -17.85 -12.31 -6.78
N VAL A 146 -18.02 -11.04 -6.45
CA VAL A 146 -18.18 -10.55 -5.09
C VAL A 146 -19.63 -10.73 -4.65
N THR A 147 -19.83 -10.96 -3.35
CA THR A 147 -21.14 -10.84 -2.70
C THR A 147 -21.26 -9.42 -2.15
N PHE A 148 -21.96 -8.56 -2.88
CA PHE A 148 -21.94 -7.10 -2.63
C PHE A 148 -22.15 -6.73 -1.16
N SER A 149 -23.13 -7.34 -0.47
CA SER A 149 -23.43 -7.03 0.94
C SER A 149 -22.28 -7.41 1.86
N ASP A 150 -21.90 -8.67 1.84
CA ASP A 150 -20.97 -9.26 2.81
C ASP A 150 -19.53 -8.75 2.59
N ASP A 151 -19.13 -8.67 1.31
CA ASP A 151 -17.79 -8.20 0.96
C ASP A 151 -17.64 -6.69 1.19
N SER A 152 -18.72 -5.89 0.98
CA SER A 152 -18.70 -4.46 1.34
C SER A 152 -18.60 -4.26 2.84
N GLU A 153 -19.34 -5.02 3.65
CA GLU A 153 -19.30 -4.94 5.11
C GLU A 153 -17.90 -5.35 5.64
N GLN A 154 -17.34 -6.45 5.13
CA GLN A 154 -16.01 -6.90 5.50
C GLN A 154 -14.97 -5.80 5.30
N LEU A 155 -14.94 -5.22 4.10
CA LEU A 155 -13.96 -4.20 3.75
C LEU A 155 -14.17 -2.89 4.53
N PHE A 156 -15.42 -2.49 4.73
CA PHE A 156 -15.79 -1.35 5.54
C PHE A 156 -15.32 -1.49 7.00
N LEU A 157 -15.59 -2.62 7.64
CA LEU A 157 -15.21 -2.87 9.04
C LEU A 157 -13.69 -2.88 9.21
N TRP A 158 -12.98 -3.52 8.30
CA TRP A 158 -11.52 -3.53 8.31
C TRP A 158 -10.95 -2.11 8.16
N ALA A 159 -11.41 -1.33 7.18
CA ALA A 159 -10.93 0.04 6.98
C ALA A 159 -11.25 0.94 8.18
N LYS A 160 -12.47 0.83 8.74
CA LYS A 160 -12.89 1.54 9.96
C LYS A 160 -11.96 1.25 11.13
N LYS A 161 -11.56 0.01 11.33
CA LYS A 161 -10.63 -0.40 12.40
C LYS A 161 -9.31 0.35 12.29
N TRP A 162 -8.70 0.39 11.10
CA TRP A 162 -7.44 1.08 10.87
C TRP A 162 -7.52 2.59 11.07
N ILE A 163 -8.67 3.21 10.81
CA ILE A 163 -8.89 4.63 11.06
C ILE A 163 -9.04 4.90 12.57
N THR A 164 -9.76 4.02 13.31
CA THR A 164 -10.14 4.29 14.70
C THR A 164 -9.08 3.88 15.72
N GLU A 165 -8.33 2.82 15.48
CA GLU A 165 -7.32 2.31 16.42
C GLU A 165 -6.08 3.21 16.49
N ASP A 166 -5.70 3.83 15.40
CA ASP A 166 -4.55 4.75 15.35
C ASP A 166 -4.82 6.12 16.03
N TYR A 167 -6.07 6.49 16.27
CA TYR A 167 -6.41 7.70 17.02
C TYR A 167 -6.29 7.52 18.55
N LYS A 168 -6.05 6.30 19.03
CA LYS A 168 -5.94 5.99 20.46
C LYS A 168 -4.50 5.87 20.95
N LYS A 169 -3.51 6.06 20.07
CA LYS A 169 -2.08 6.09 20.40
C LYS A 169 -1.56 7.51 20.39
#